data_4c755da7c363729ad6dd42969764fcef
#
_entry.id   4c755da7c363729ad6dd42969764fcef
#
_cell.length_a   1.000
_cell.length_b   1.000
_cell.length_c   1.000
_cell.angle_alpha   90.00
_cell.angle_beta   90.00
_cell.angle_gamma   90.00
#
_symmetry.space_group_name_H-M   'P 1'
#
loop_
_entity.id
_entity.type
_entity.pdbx_description
1 polymer ?
#
loop_
_entity_poly.entity_id
_entity_poly.type
_entity_poly.pdbx_seq_one_letter_code
_entity_poly.pdbx_strand_id
1 'polypeptide(L)'
;LPAGRPPKPIERARATARDATHKADGRPLPAVRETIVKTIVVPEQPDGLAARGEREWVNIWTAGSSWLAPQQDYHWVEMICHAYDEITHFREVIAVDGLTQTGSMGQMVAHPLIGEIRRAEATIMKALSTLGFSPSDRARLGLAEIKAQSKLQDMMAKAGQ
;
A
#
# COMPACT_ATOMS: atom_id res chain seq x y z
N LEU A 1 22.68 -35.13 -7.12
CA LEU A 1 21.31 -35.01 -7.66
C LEU A 1 21.31 -33.95 -8.74
N PRO A 2 20.81 -34.22 -9.97
CA PRO A 2 20.72 -33.20 -11.01
C PRO A 2 19.78 -32.09 -10.56
N ALA A 3 20.22 -30.85 -10.69
CA ALA A 3 19.39 -29.67 -10.39
C ALA A 3 18.14 -29.71 -11.28
N GLY A 4 16.97 -29.68 -10.68
CA GLY A 4 15.70 -29.64 -11.40
C GLY A 4 15.63 -28.45 -12.35
N ARG A 5 14.90 -28.61 -13.45
CA ARG A 5 14.69 -27.56 -14.46
C ARG A 5 14.05 -26.34 -13.79
N PRO A 6 14.58 -25.11 -13.98
CA PRO A 6 13.98 -23.92 -13.40
C PRO A 6 12.52 -23.76 -13.85
N PRO A 7 11.62 -23.27 -12.97
CA PRO A 7 10.22 -23.10 -13.30
C PRO A 7 10.06 -22.11 -14.47
N LYS A 8 9.11 -22.40 -15.37
CA LYS A 8 8.80 -21.52 -16.50
C LYS A 8 8.14 -20.24 -15.98
N PRO A 9 8.40 -19.08 -16.60
CA PRO A 9 7.67 -17.85 -16.30
C PRO A 9 6.15 -18.06 -16.43
N ILE A 10 5.37 -17.45 -15.57
CA ILE A 10 3.92 -17.57 -15.48
C ILE A 10 3.22 -17.35 -16.84
N GLU A 11 3.70 -16.38 -17.63
CA GLU A 11 3.16 -16.08 -18.97
C GLU A 11 3.34 -17.23 -19.95
N ARG A 12 4.49 -17.90 -19.95
CA ARG A 12 4.72 -19.08 -20.79
C ARG A 12 3.94 -20.30 -20.31
N ALA A 13 3.71 -20.40 -18.99
CA ALA A 13 2.89 -21.48 -18.44
C ALA A 13 1.41 -21.33 -18.85
N ARG A 14 0.90 -20.10 -18.90
CA ARG A 14 -0.47 -19.81 -19.36
C ARG A 14 -0.66 -20.08 -20.84
N ALA A 15 0.30 -19.75 -21.70
CA ALA A 15 0.23 -19.97 -23.14
C ALA A 15 0.19 -21.46 -23.52
N THR A 16 0.64 -22.36 -22.67
CA THR A 16 0.65 -23.82 -22.89
C THR A 16 -0.50 -24.54 -22.21
N ALA A 17 -1.31 -23.87 -21.41
CA ALA A 17 -2.48 -24.49 -20.76
C ALA A 17 -3.61 -24.66 -21.77
N ARG A 18 -4.13 -25.91 -21.88
CA ARG A 18 -5.27 -26.22 -22.76
C ARG A 18 -6.58 -25.65 -22.25
N ASP A 19 -6.67 -25.36 -20.98
CA ASP A 19 -7.82 -24.78 -20.30
C ASP A 19 -7.39 -23.51 -19.58
N ALA A 20 -8.00 -22.37 -19.94
CA ALA A 20 -7.73 -21.06 -19.34
C ALA A 20 -8.10 -20.98 -17.84
N THR A 21 -8.88 -21.94 -17.35
CA THR A 21 -9.31 -22.01 -15.94
C THR A 21 -8.32 -22.73 -15.03
N HIS A 22 -7.28 -23.36 -15.60
CA HIS A 22 -6.29 -24.12 -14.86
C HIS A 22 -4.86 -23.58 -15.04
N LYS A 23 -4.03 -23.72 -14.02
CA LYS A 23 -2.59 -23.51 -14.14
C LYS A 23 -1.97 -24.61 -15.02
N ALA A 24 -0.76 -24.36 -15.56
CA ALA A 24 -0.03 -25.33 -16.37
C ALA A 24 0.28 -26.66 -15.64
N ASP A 25 0.19 -26.69 -14.32
CA ASP A 25 0.35 -27.87 -13.46
C ASP A 25 -0.97 -28.62 -13.18
N GLY A 26 -2.05 -28.25 -13.86
CA GLY A 26 -3.38 -28.86 -13.71
C GLY A 26 -4.16 -28.41 -12.48
N ARG A 27 -3.62 -27.50 -11.68
CA ARG A 27 -4.34 -26.96 -10.53
C ARG A 27 -5.33 -25.89 -10.97
N PRO A 28 -6.55 -25.83 -10.41
CA PRO A 28 -7.50 -24.78 -10.73
C PRO A 28 -6.89 -23.41 -10.39
N LEU A 29 -7.05 -22.45 -11.31
CA LEU A 29 -6.74 -21.07 -11.00
C LEU A 29 -7.65 -20.62 -9.86
N PRO A 30 -7.14 -19.81 -8.92
CA PRO A 30 -8.00 -19.26 -7.89
C PRO A 30 -9.18 -18.55 -8.56
N ALA A 31 -10.39 -18.93 -8.17
CA ALA A 31 -11.59 -18.30 -8.68
C ALA A 31 -11.47 -16.78 -8.54
N VAL A 32 -11.68 -16.06 -9.63
CA VAL A 32 -11.77 -14.60 -9.60
C VAL A 32 -12.97 -14.30 -8.72
N ARG A 33 -12.73 -13.85 -7.50
CA ARG A 33 -13.79 -13.31 -6.66
C ARG A 33 -14.35 -12.11 -7.41
N GLU A 34 -15.60 -12.20 -7.80
CA GLU A 34 -16.32 -11.05 -8.36
C GLU A 34 -16.07 -9.87 -7.42
N THR A 35 -15.47 -8.84 -7.98
CA THR A 35 -15.28 -7.60 -7.23
C THR A 35 -16.66 -6.99 -7.07
N ILE A 36 -17.31 -7.29 -5.94
CA ILE A 36 -18.46 -6.51 -5.51
C ILE A 36 -17.99 -5.07 -5.57
N VAL A 37 -18.62 -4.24 -6.37
CA VAL A 37 -18.41 -2.79 -6.37
C VAL A 37 -18.78 -2.32 -4.97
N LYS A 38 -17.80 -2.37 -4.06
CA LYS A 38 -17.98 -1.83 -2.72
C LYS A 38 -18.15 -0.33 -2.89
N THR A 39 -19.31 0.18 -2.53
CA THR A 39 -19.48 1.61 -2.28
C THR A 39 -18.31 2.06 -1.41
N ILE A 40 -17.60 3.10 -1.84
CA ILE A 40 -16.46 3.62 -1.09
C ILE A 40 -17.03 4.17 0.23
N VAL A 41 -16.90 3.40 1.30
CA VAL A 41 -17.27 3.82 2.65
C VAL A 41 -15.96 4.13 3.35
N VAL A 42 -15.65 5.43 3.48
CA VAL A 42 -14.56 5.88 4.35
C VAL A 42 -15.05 5.72 5.78
N PRO A 43 -14.35 4.95 6.64
CA PRO A 43 -14.73 4.82 8.04
C PRO A 43 -14.66 6.17 8.76
N GLU A 44 -15.38 6.27 9.88
CA GLU A 44 -15.28 7.42 10.77
C GLU A 44 -13.84 7.62 11.22
N GLN A 45 -13.41 8.86 11.25
CA GLN A 45 -12.05 9.22 11.62
C GLN A 45 -11.85 9.01 13.13
N PRO A 46 -10.65 8.56 13.56
CA PRO A 46 -10.33 8.53 14.97
C PRO A 46 -10.19 9.95 15.52
N ASP A 47 -10.49 10.11 16.79
CA ASP A 47 -10.28 11.37 17.51
C ASP A 47 -8.80 11.74 17.57
N GLY A 48 -8.50 13.04 17.52
CA GLY A 48 -7.15 13.56 17.75
C GLY A 48 -6.23 13.60 16.53
N LEU A 49 -6.71 13.34 15.32
CA LEU A 49 -5.96 13.63 14.10
C LEU A 49 -5.87 15.14 13.86
N ALA A 50 -4.70 15.59 13.40
CA ALA A 50 -4.54 16.93 12.89
C ALA A 50 -4.83 17.01 11.38
N ALA A 51 -4.82 18.20 10.81
CA ALA A 51 -5.24 18.44 9.42
C ALA A 51 -4.48 17.62 8.36
N ARG A 52 -3.26 17.17 8.63
CA ARG A 52 -2.51 16.29 7.72
C ARG A 52 -3.03 14.86 7.83
N GLY A 53 -3.18 14.34 9.03
CA GLY A 53 -3.71 13.00 9.29
C GLY A 53 -5.13 12.83 8.77
N GLU A 54 -6.01 13.81 8.97
CA GLU A 54 -7.39 13.80 8.44
C GLU A 54 -7.41 13.66 6.91
N ARG A 55 -6.56 14.41 6.20
CA ARG A 55 -6.45 14.31 4.74
C ARG A 55 -5.94 12.94 4.28
N GLU A 56 -4.92 12.42 4.97
CA GLU A 56 -4.36 11.12 4.61
C GLU A 56 -5.33 9.98 4.95
N TRP A 57 -6.16 10.13 5.98
CA TRP A 57 -7.23 9.19 6.26
C TRP A 57 -8.15 8.99 5.06
N VAL A 58 -8.68 10.08 4.53
CA VAL A 58 -9.57 10.04 3.36
C VAL A 58 -8.82 9.50 2.13
N ASN A 59 -7.57 9.92 1.92
CA ASN A 59 -6.77 9.49 0.78
C ASN A 59 -6.52 7.98 0.79
N ILE A 60 -6.11 7.42 1.94
CA ILE A 60 -5.76 6.00 2.08
C ILE A 60 -6.99 5.13 1.89
N TRP A 61 -8.11 5.44 2.56
CA TRP A 61 -9.35 4.68 2.42
C TRP A 61 -9.94 4.76 1.02
N THR A 62 -9.87 5.92 0.38
CA THR A 62 -10.32 6.10 -1.00
C THR A 62 -9.46 5.29 -1.97
N ALA A 63 -8.13 5.42 -1.87
CA ALA A 63 -7.21 4.71 -2.73
C ALA A 63 -7.25 3.19 -2.52
N GLY A 64 -7.46 2.73 -1.28
CA GLY A 64 -7.55 1.33 -0.88
C GLY A 64 -8.95 0.73 -0.92
N SER A 65 -9.96 1.46 -1.37
CA SER A 65 -11.38 1.09 -1.28
C SER A 65 -11.74 -0.28 -1.85
N SER A 66 -10.96 -0.79 -2.81
CA SER A 66 -11.19 -2.10 -3.42
C SER A 66 -10.64 -3.28 -2.60
N TRP A 67 -9.74 -3.06 -1.64
CA TRP A 67 -9.11 -4.16 -0.89
C TRP A 67 -9.04 -3.94 0.62
N LEU A 68 -9.01 -2.70 1.12
CA LEU A 68 -8.97 -2.44 2.55
C LEU A 68 -10.28 -2.86 3.23
N ALA A 69 -10.15 -3.47 4.40
CA ALA A 69 -11.27 -3.89 5.25
C ALA A 69 -11.27 -3.07 6.56
N PRO A 70 -12.29 -2.23 6.82
CA PRO A 70 -12.31 -1.38 8.00
C PRO A 70 -12.09 -2.10 9.32
N GLN A 71 -12.62 -3.33 9.47
CA GLN A 71 -12.48 -4.09 10.70
C GLN A 71 -11.05 -4.60 10.97
N GLN A 72 -10.22 -4.72 9.92
CA GLN A 72 -8.88 -5.31 10.01
C GLN A 72 -7.79 -4.27 9.87
N ASP A 73 -8.03 -3.28 9.01
CA ASP A 73 -6.98 -2.34 8.58
C ASP A 73 -7.06 -0.99 9.29
N TYR A 74 -8.12 -0.75 10.09
CA TYR A 74 -8.37 0.52 10.76
C TYR A 74 -7.15 1.04 11.53
N HIS A 75 -6.59 0.22 12.43
CA HIS A 75 -5.45 0.63 13.26
C HIS A 75 -4.17 0.90 12.47
N TRP A 76 -3.97 0.19 11.35
CA TRP A 76 -2.82 0.46 10.49
C TRP A 76 -2.94 1.84 9.83
N VAL A 77 -4.13 2.19 9.35
CA VAL A 77 -4.38 3.49 8.73
C VAL A 77 -4.32 4.60 9.78
N GLU A 78 -4.91 4.40 10.97
CA GLU A 78 -4.82 5.31 12.10
C GLU A 78 -3.36 5.64 12.47
N MET A 79 -2.53 4.61 12.64
CA MET A 79 -1.11 4.77 12.95
C MET A 79 -0.37 5.57 11.86
N ILE A 80 -0.67 5.31 10.58
CA ILE A 80 -0.09 6.07 9.48
C ILE A 80 -0.49 7.54 9.55
N CYS A 81 -1.76 7.84 9.83
CA CYS A 81 -2.27 9.21 9.91
C CYS A 81 -1.62 9.99 11.06
N HIS A 82 -1.51 9.39 12.24
CA HIS A 82 -0.78 9.98 13.36
C HIS A 82 0.69 10.23 13.03
N ALA A 83 1.36 9.29 12.37
CA ALA A 83 2.75 9.48 11.96
C ALA A 83 2.92 10.65 10.96
N TYR A 84 1.95 10.89 10.06
CA TYR A 84 1.97 12.06 9.21
C TYR A 84 1.82 13.37 9.98
N ASP A 85 0.97 13.38 11.01
CA ASP A 85 0.79 14.55 11.87
C ASP A 85 2.04 14.83 12.71
N GLU A 86 2.69 13.79 13.27
CA GLU A 86 3.96 13.90 13.98
C GLU A 86 5.05 14.49 13.08
N ILE A 87 5.21 13.99 11.85
CA ILE A 87 6.18 14.52 10.88
C ILE A 87 5.92 16.01 10.62
N THR A 88 4.66 16.40 10.47
CA THR A 88 4.29 17.79 10.23
C THR A 88 4.68 18.66 11.42
N HIS A 89 4.32 18.24 12.62
CA HIS A 89 4.68 18.93 13.85
C HIS A 89 6.22 19.03 14.04
N PHE A 90 6.96 17.95 13.84
CA PHE A 90 8.42 17.97 13.96
C PHE A 90 9.08 18.90 12.94
N ARG A 91 8.55 18.99 11.73
CA ARG A 91 9.04 19.94 10.72
C ARG A 91 8.76 21.38 11.09
N GLU A 92 7.63 21.67 11.72
CA GLU A 92 7.31 22.99 12.25
C GLU A 92 8.27 23.41 13.36
N VAL A 93 8.57 22.50 14.30
CA VAL A 93 9.56 22.75 15.35
C VAL A 93 10.95 23.03 14.75
N ILE A 94 11.40 22.18 13.81
CA ILE A 94 12.71 22.37 13.15
C ILE A 94 12.74 23.69 12.35
N ALA A 95 11.63 24.12 11.79
CA ALA A 95 11.56 25.40 11.05
C ALA A 95 11.81 26.61 11.97
N VAL A 96 11.46 26.51 13.25
CA VAL A 96 11.72 27.54 14.26
C VAL A 96 13.13 27.39 14.84
N ASP A 97 13.53 26.19 15.22
CA ASP A 97 14.77 25.93 15.95
C ASP A 97 16.02 25.84 15.04
N GLY A 98 15.80 25.54 13.76
CA GLY A 98 16.86 25.28 12.79
C GLY A 98 17.25 23.81 12.68
N LEU A 99 17.98 23.48 11.59
CA LEU A 99 18.40 22.10 11.27
C LEU A 99 19.49 21.58 12.23
N THR A 100 20.17 22.48 12.92
CA THR A 100 21.28 22.15 13.83
C THR A 100 21.12 22.90 15.15
N GLN A 101 21.61 22.30 16.21
CA GLN A 101 21.64 22.90 17.52
C GLN A 101 23.00 22.67 18.19
N THR A 102 23.29 23.44 19.28
CA THR A 102 24.52 23.27 20.04
C THR A 102 24.40 22.03 20.92
N GLY A 103 25.30 21.08 20.75
CA GLY A 103 25.42 19.90 21.60
C GLY A 103 26.05 20.22 22.96
N SER A 104 26.05 19.24 23.86
CA SER A 104 26.52 19.38 25.25
C SER A 104 27.98 19.79 25.38
N MET A 105 28.81 19.58 24.37
CA MET A 105 30.23 19.98 24.34
C MET A 105 30.48 21.21 23.44
N GLY A 106 29.43 21.96 23.10
CA GLY A 106 29.53 23.16 22.27
C GLY A 106 29.63 22.93 20.76
N GLN A 107 29.66 21.67 20.30
CA GLN A 107 29.67 21.33 18.88
C GLN A 107 28.30 21.49 18.25
N MET A 108 28.27 21.80 16.95
CA MET A 108 27.02 21.78 16.17
C MET A 108 26.61 20.34 15.89
N VAL A 109 25.38 19.99 16.23
CA VAL A 109 24.78 18.67 15.99
C VAL A 109 23.48 18.81 15.23
N ALA A 110 23.12 17.79 14.46
CA ALA A 110 21.81 17.77 13.80
C ALA A 110 20.68 17.79 14.82
N HIS A 111 19.59 18.46 14.49
CA HIS A 111 18.41 18.51 15.34
C HIS A 111 17.88 17.09 15.62
N PRO A 112 17.60 16.71 16.88
CA PRO A 112 17.17 15.34 17.25
C PRO A 112 15.93 14.87 16.50
N LEU A 113 14.97 15.77 16.25
CA LEU A 113 13.72 15.44 15.55
C LEU A 113 13.94 14.99 14.09
N ILE A 114 15.10 15.27 13.48
CA ILE A 114 15.43 14.72 12.15
C ILE A 114 15.48 13.19 12.19
N GLY A 115 15.98 12.62 13.28
CA GLY A 115 15.97 11.18 13.50
C GLY A 115 14.56 10.62 13.67
N GLU A 116 13.71 11.32 14.39
CA GLU A 116 12.32 10.92 14.62
C GLU A 116 11.50 11.00 13.32
N ILE A 117 11.68 12.05 12.51
CA ILE A 117 11.04 12.14 11.19
C ILE A 117 11.39 10.92 10.33
N ARG A 118 12.67 10.54 10.27
CA ARG A 118 13.10 9.35 9.48
C ARG A 118 12.49 8.05 10.01
N ARG A 119 12.32 7.91 11.32
CA ARG A 119 11.65 6.74 11.92
C ARG A 119 10.17 6.70 11.56
N ALA A 120 9.49 7.84 11.68
CA ALA A 120 8.08 7.96 11.30
C ALA A 120 7.88 7.67 9.81
N GLU A 121 8.72 8.21 8.93
CA GLU A 121 8.70 7.92 7.47
C GLU A 121 8.91 6.41 7.19
N ALA A 122 9.85 5.76 7.87
CA ALA A 122 10.06 4.33 7.73
C ALA A 122 8.86 3.50 8.22
N THR A 123 8.21 3.93 9.29
CA THR A 123 6.98 3.31 9.81
C THR A 123 5.85 3.42 8.80
N ILE A 124 5.63 4.61 8.22
CA ILE A 124 4.64 4.83 7.16
C ILE A 124 4.90 3.93 5.97
N MET A 125 6.13 3.88 5.46
CA MET A 125 6.49 3.06 4.32
C MET A 125 6.24 1.58 4.57
N LYS A 126 6.60 1.08 5.76
CA LYS A 126 6.36 -0.31 6.16
C LYS A 126 4.86 -0.62 6.26
N ALA A 127 4.09 0.26 6.88
CA ALA A 127 2.65 0.08 7.05
C ALA A 127 1.91 0.14 5.71
N LEU A 128 2.24 1.08 4.82
CA LEU A 128 1.69 1.16 3.46
C LEU A 128 2.03 -0.09 2.64
N SER A 129 3.25 -0.63 2.77
CA SER A 129 3.63 -1.89 2.13
C SER A 129 2.78 -3.06 2.67
N THR A 130 2.59 -3.15 3.98
CA THR A 130 1.74 -4.17 4.62
C THR A 130 0.30 -4.10 4.11
N LEU A 131 -0.24 -2.90 3.94
CA LEU A 131 -1.58 -2.65 3.40
C LEU A 131 -1.69 -2.84 1.87
N GLY A 132 -0.60 -3.14 1.18
CA GLY A 132 -0.60 -3.41 -0.26
C GLY A 132 -0.60 -2.16 -1.14
N PHE A 133 -0.11 -1.02 -0.65
CA PHE A 133 -0.06 0.21 -1.46
C PHE A 133 1.08 0.23 -2.47
N SER A 134 2.12 -0.60 -2.32
CA SER A 134 3.15 -0.70 -3.35
C SER A 134 2.70 -1.62 -4.51
N PRO A 135 3.20 -1.39 -5.75
CA PRO A 135 2.88 -2.26 -6.89
C PRO A 135 3.30 -3.71 -6.68
N SER A 136 4.46 -3.94 -6.06
CA SER A 136 4.98 -5.28 -5.73
C SER A 136 4.11 -5.99 -4.69
N ASP A 137 3.64 -5.28 -3.68
CA ASP A 137 2.80 -5.86 -2.63
C ASP A 137 1.41 -6.18 -3.17
N ARG A 138 0.85 -5.31 -4.04
CA ARG A 138 -0.40 -5.62 -4.74
C ARG A 138 -0.28 -6.88 -5.61
N ALA A 139 0.84 -7.04 -6.32
CA ALA A 139 1.08 -8.25 -7.10
C ALA A 139 1.19 -9.49 -6.19
N ARG A 140 1.87 -9.38 -5.04
CA ARG A 140 1.99 -10.46 -4.05
C ARG A 140 0.64 -10.83 -3.43
N LEU A 141 -0.21 -9.85 -3.16
CA LEU A 141 -1.56 -10.04 -2.64
C LEU A 141 -2.58 -10.48 -3.71
N GLY A 142 -2.17 -10.63 -4.98
CA GLY A 142 -3.06 -10.98 -6.09
C GLY A 142 -3.97 -9.84 -6.58
N LEU A 143 -3.83 -8.63 -6.02
CA LEU A 143 -4.67 -7.47 -6.35
C LEU A 143 -4.39 -6.90 -7.75
N ALA A 144 -3.20 -7.13 -8.29
CA ALA A 144 -2.82 -6.68 -9.63
C ALA A 144 -3.60 -7.41 -10.74
N GLU A 145 -3.97 -8.67 -10.53
CA GLU A 145 -4.76 -9.45 -11.50
C GLU A 145 -6.20 -8.94 -11.61
N ILE A 146 -6.78 -8.47 -10.54
CA ILE A 146 -8.16 -7.95 -10.51
C ILE A 146 -8.29 -6.69 -11.39
N LYS A 147 -7.33 -5.77 -11.31
CA LYS A 147 -7.32 -4.55 -12.15
C LYS A 147 -7.08 -4.84 -13.64
N ALA A 148 -6.24 -5.80 -13.96
CA ALA A 148 -5.96 -6.18 -15.35
C ALA A 148 -7.19 -6.84 -16.00
N GLN A 149 -7.93 -7.65 -15.26
CA GLN A 149 -9.15 -8.29 -15.77
C GLN A 149 -10.29 -7.30 -15.95
N SER A 150 -10.51 -6.36 -15.01
CA SER A 150 -11.54 -5.33 -15.16
C SER A 150 -11.25 -4.43 -16.36
N LYS A 151 -10.01 -4.04 -16.59
CA LYS A 151 -9.61 -3.24 -17.75
C LYS A 151 -9.82 -3.99 -19.07
N LEU A 152 -9.55 -5.29 -19.10
CA LEU A 152 -9.79 -6.14 -20.28
C LEU A 152 -11.28 -6.27 -20.56
N GLN A 153 -12.12 -6.46 -19.54
CA GLN A 153 -13.56 -6.50 -19.65
C GLN A 153 -14.14 -5.18 -20.17
N ASP A 154 -13.66 -4.04 -19.65
CA ASP A 154 -14.05 -2.71 -20.12
C ASP A 154 -13.66 -2.48 -21.59
N MET A 155 -12.49 -2.97 -22.01
CA MET A 155 -12.04 -2.88 -23.40
C MET A 155 -12.90 -3.78 -24.33
N MET A 156 -13.24 -4.98 -23.88
CA MET A 156 -14.12 -5.89 -24.64
C MET A 156 -15.55 -5.35 -24.74
N ALA A 157 -16.08 -4.76 -23.69
CA ALA A 157 -17.41 -4.12 -23.72
C ALA A 157 -17.46 -2.93 -24.68
N LYS A 158 -16.36 -2.15 -24.80
CA LYS A 158 -16.24 -1.05 -25.77
C LYS A 158 -16.01 -1.50 -27.21
N ALA A 159 -15.42 -2.66 -27.41
CA ALA A 159 -15.16 -3.22 -28.76
C ALA A 159 -16.37 -3.96 -29.33
N GLY A 160 -17.37 -4.28 -28.50
CA GLY A 160 -18.60 -4.96 -28.91
C GLY A 160 -19.79 -4.02 -29.19
N GLN A 161 -19.58 -2.70 -29.14
CA GLN A 161 -20.53 -1.66 -29.57
C GLN A 161 -20.09 -1.08 -30.92
#